data_7936cb6aa241eaeaa8c5848ff65ec056
#
_entry.id   7936cb6aa241eaeaa8c5848ff65ec056
#
_cell.length_a   1.000
_cell.length_b   1.000
_cell.length_c   1.000
_cell.angle_alpha   90.00
_cell.angle_beta   90.00
_cell.angle_gamma   90.00
#
_symmetry.space_group_name_H-M   'P 1'
#
loop_
_entity.id
_entity.type
_entity.pdbx_description
1 polymer ?
#
loop_
_entity_poly.entity_id
_entity_poly.type
_entity_poly.pdbx_seq_one_letter_code
_entity_poly.pdbx_strand_id
1 'polypeptide(L)'
;MGSHRRPAQSGLDRSARGSTVSLLSAVSAVSAVAATAAGLAAAPAGAAPQDRPSGTRAEVDRLFEQAEQATEAFDKADERADKLRDELADLQDSVARGQERINTMRGALGSLAGAQYRSGGIDPALALLLSSDPDGYLDKASVLDRITARQAGELTELRRAQRDLSQERAEATLKLVDLERSRKAVARHKRTVEDKLAKARRLLDSLPASQREAYERASRGGVRDGVPDLSGAGVPSSGRAAAAVAAAMSAVGKPYVWGANGPSGFDCSGLMQWSYAQAGVGLPRTSQAQRYAGRQVPLSQARPGDLVAYRSDASHIGMYVGNGQVIHAPYPGAPVRYDPVGMMPVSSVTRV
;
A
#
# COMPACT_ATOMS: atom_id res chain seq x y z
N MET A 1 10.55 28.55 45.87
CA MET A 1 10.96 29.96 45.60
C MET A 1 11.89 29.93 44.41
N GLY A 2 11.56 30.65 43.34
CA GLY A 2 12.43 30.76 42.15
C GLY A 2 11.64 30.79 40.86
N SER A 3 10.91 31.87 40.63
CA SER A 3 10.25 32.28 39.38
C SER A 3 11.29 32.77 38.38
N HIS A 4 11.25 32.32 37.11
CA HIS A 4 11.82 33.07 35.98
C HIS A 4 11.04 32.86 34.71
N ARG A 5 10.20 33.83 34.40
CA ARG A 5 10.17 34.80 33.29
C ARG A 5 10.35 34.23 31.88
N ARG A 6 9.23 34.33 31.12
CA ARG A 6 9.19 34.37 29.65
C ARG A 6 9.83 35.66 29.13
N PRO A 7 10.44 35.68 27.96
CA PRO A 7 10.56 36.89 27.16
C PRO A 7 9.50 36.98 26.05
N ALA A 8 9.21 38.20 25.72
CA ALA A 8 8.13 38.73 24.93
C ALA A 8 8.32 38.53 23.41
N GLN A 9 7.17 38.57 22.73
CA GLN A 9 7.03 38.80 21.30
C GLN A 9 7.60 40.15 20.87
N SER A 10 8.26 40.16 19.70
CA SER A 10 8.41 41.37 18.90
C SER A 10 7.86 41.09 17.50
N GLY A 11 6.78 41.79 17.17
CA GLY A 11 6.25 41.90 15.84
C GLY A 11 7.13 42.76 14.95
N LEU A 12 7.10 42.49 13.67
CA LEU A 12 7.43 43.41 12.61
C LEU A 12 6.48 43.18 11.44
N ASP A 13 5.51 44.10 11.37
CA ASP A 13 4.79 44.47 10.17
C ASP A 13 5.77 44.89 9.07
N ARG A 14 5.55 44.41 7.86
CA ARG A 14 5.93 45.14 6.63
C ARG A 14 4.95 44.86 5.51
N SER A 15 4.07 45.84 5.32
CA SER A 15 3.32 46.10 4.10
C SER A 15 4.25 46.40 2.94
N ALA A 16 3.92 45.94 1.74
CA ALA A 16 4.07 46.68 0.47
C ALA A 16 3.45 45.92 -0.69
N ARG A 17 2.35 46.47 -1.22
CA ARG A 17 2.14 46.89 -2.62
C ARG A 17 2.45 45.80 -3.67
N GLY A 18 1.54 45.27 -4.45
CA GLY A 18 0.62 45.99 -5.35
C GLY A 18 1.09 45.78 -6.77
N SER A 19 0.32 45.01 -7.57
CA SER A 19 0.26 45.23 -9.02
C SER A 19 -0.93 44.48 -9.58
N THR A 20 -1.93 45.24 -9.90
CA THR A 20 -3.08 44.91 -10.75
C THR A 20 -2.61 44.81 -12.19
N VAL A 21 -2.99 43.72 -12.87
CA VAL A 21 -3.06 43.72 -14.34
C VAL A 21 -4.47 43.30 -14.72
N SER A 22 -5.25 44.31 -15.11
CA SER A 22 -6.48 44.18 -15.81
C SER A 22 -6.19 43.91 -17.30
N LEU A 23 -6.84 42.90 -17.87
CA LEU A 23 -7.05 42.84 -19.33
C LEU A 23 -8.52 42.62 -19.61
N LEU A 24 -9.12 43.71 -20.10
CA LEU A 24 -10.39 43.74 -20.82
C LEU A 24 -10.27 43.01 -22.18
N SER A 25 -11.33 42.32 -22.57
CA SER A 25 -11.78 42.21 -23.98
C SER A 25 -13.13 41.50 -23.95
N ALA A 26 -14.06 42.13 -24.30
CA ALA A 26 -14.74 42.66 -25.49
C ALA A 26 -16.06 41.89 -25.67
N VAL A 27 -17.10 42.67 -25.46
CA VAL A 27 -18.51 42.41 -25.78
C VAL A 27 -18.66 42.40 -27.30
N SER A 28 -19.38 41.43 -27.86
CA SER A 28 -20.01 41.54 -29.16
C SER A 28 -21.49 41.20 -29.03
N ALA A 29 -22.25 42.25 -29.04
CA ALA A 29 -23.71 42.22 -29.22
C ALA A 29 -24.06 41.99 -30.71
N VAL A 30 -24.93 41.07 -30.98
CA VAL A 30 -25.67 41.05 -32.24
C VAL A 30 -27.18 40.99 -31.93
N SER A 31 -27.81 42.08 -32.23
CA SER A 31 -29.27 42.26 -32.23
C SER A 31 -29.86 41.71 -33.51
N ALA A 32 -30.95 40.97 -33.43
CA ALA A 32 -31.89 40.81 -34.55
C ALA A 32 -33.32 40.50 -34.04
N VAL A 33 -34.11 41.48 -34.09
CA VAL A 33 -35.45 41.66 -34.74
C VAL A 33 -36.54 40.64 -34.43
N ALA A 34 -37.58 41.20 -33.87
CA ALA A 34 -38.89 40.61 -33.58
C ALA A 34 -39.68 40.19 -34.84
N ALA A 35 -40.42 39.11 -34.70
CA ALA A 35 -41.65 38.89 -35.45
C ALA A 35 -42.70 38.22 -34.52
N THR A 36 -43.76 38.98 -34.27
CA THR A 36 -44.94 38.54 -33.53
C THR A 36 -45.79 37.62 -34.39
N ALA A 37 -46.10 36.43 -33.87
CA ALA A 37 -47.30 35.68 -34.32
C ALA A 37 -47.95 35.07 -33.06
N ALA A 38 -49.12 35.61 -32.75
CA ALA A 38 -49.96 35.06 -31.65
C ALA A 38 -50.62 33.77 -32.17
N GLY A 39 -50.21 32.65 -31.52
CA GLY A 39 -50.85 31.35 -31.64
C GLY A 39 -51.12 30.82 -30.26
N LEU A 40 -52.39 30.81 -29.85
CA LEU A 40 -52.83 30.08 -28.66
C LEU A 40 -52.63 28.58 -28.90
N ALA A 41 -51.51 28.03 -28.40
CA ALA A 41 -51.31 26.60 -28.33
C ALA A 41 -51.25 26.22 -26.82
N ALA A 42 -52.14 25.32 -26.46
CA ALA A 42 -52.17 24.70 -25.13
C ALA A 42 -50.77 24.22 -24.76
N ALA A 43 -50.26 24.64 -23.60
CA ALA A 43 -49.04 24.13 -23.04
C ALA A 43 -49.19 22.63 -22.81
N PRO A 44 -48.31 21.77 -23.36
CA PRO A 44 -48.25 20.40 -22.84
C PRO A 44 -47.78 20.48 -21.43
N ALA A 45 -48.51 19.81 -20.53
CA ALA A 45 -48.09 19.57 -19.15
C ALA A 45 -46.62 19.11 -19.17
N GLY A 46 -45.76 19.88 -18.53
CA GLY A 46 -44.35 19.55 -18.44
C GLY A 46 -44.18 18.17 -17.85
N ALA A 47 -43.82 17.22 -18.69
CA ALA A 47 -43.29 15.97 -18.20
C ALA A 47 -42.01 16.32 -17.41
N ALA A 48 -42.06 16.15 -16.10
CA ALA A 48 -40.86 16.14 -15.28
C ALA A 48 -39.82 15.26 -15.98
N PRO A 49 -38.54 15.62 -15.98
CA PRO A 49 -37.52 14.75 -16.53
C PRO A 49 -37.67 13.39 -15.84
N GLN A 50 -38.15 12.40 -16.56
CA GLN A 50 -38.10 11.02 -16.11
C GLN A 50 -36.63 10.68 -16.13
N ASP A 51 -35.98 10.76 -14.94
CA ASP A 51 -34.65 10.21 -14.72
C ASP A 51 -34.67 8.79 -15.25
N ARG A 52 -33.93 8.59 -16.36
CA ARG A 52 -33.92 7.31 -17.06
C ARG A 52 -33.42 6.25 -16.09
N PRO A 53 -34.19 5.19 -15.77
CA PRO A 53 -33.79 4.13 -14.84
C PRO A 53 -32.44 3.48 -15.20
N SER A 54 -32.08 3.51 -16.51
CA SER A 54 -30.80 3.08 -17.03
C SER A 54 -29.61 3.96 -16.59
N GLY A 55 -29.85 5.26 -16.33
CA GLY A 55 -28.81 6.20 -15.89
C GLY A 55 -28.38 5.96 -14.43
N THR A 56 -29.36 5.71 -13.55
CA THR A 56 -29.08 5.48 -12.12
C THR A 56 -28.32 4.17 -11.92
N ARG A 57 -28.66 3.10 -12.64
CA ARG A 57 -27.95 1.82 -12.58
C ARG A 57 -26.50 1.97 -13.06
N ALA A 58 -26.28 2.61 -14.20
CA ALA A 58 -24.94 2.87 -14.73
C ALA A 58 -24.10 3.73 -13.76
N GLU A 59 -24.74 4.67 -13.03
CA GLU A 59 -24.05 5.46 -12.00
C GLU A 59 -23.66 4.61 -10.78
N VAL A 60 -24.52 3.70 -10.33
CA VAL A 60 -24.19 2.74 -9.25
C VAL A 60 -23.03 1.85 -9.64
N ASP A 61 -23.05 1.28 -10.84
CA ASP A 61 -21.98 0.42 -11.35
C ASP A 61 -20.65 1.20 -11.44
N ARG A 62 -20.69 2.46 -11.89
CA ARG A 62 -19.52 3.35 -11.91
C ARG A 62 -18.99 3.66 -10.50
N LEU A 63 -19.86 3.86 -9.52
CA LEU A 63 -19.45 4.09 -8.14
C LEU A 63 -18.81 2.85 -7.51
N PHE A 64 -19.29 1.66 -7.83
CA PHE A 64 -18.65 0.42 -7.41
C PHE A 64 -17.28 0.23 -8.05
N GLU A 65 -17.12 0.50 -9.35
CA GLU A 65 -15.83 0.50 -10.01
C GLU A 65 -14.84 1.48 -9.37
N GLN A 66 -15.27 2.70 -9.06
CA GLN A 66 -14.44 3.68 -8.37
C GLN A 66 -14.12 3.26 -6.92
N ALA A 67 -15.02 2.53 -6.27
CA ALA A 67 -14.75 1.97 -4.95
C ALA A 67 -13.71 0.85 -5.02
N GLU A 68 -13.75 -0.02 -6.04
CA GLU A 68 -12.73 -1.05 -6.27
C GLU A 68 -11.35 -0.44 -6.52
N GLN A 69 -11.26 0.57 -7.40
CA GLN A 69 -10.01 1.30 -7.65
C GLN A 69 -9.43 1.91 -6.37
N ALA A 70 -10.30 2.49 -5.53
CA ALA A 70 -9.90 3.05 -4.24
C ALA A 70 -9.51 1.96 -3.22
N THR A 71 -10.15 0.78 -3.27
CA THR A 71 -9.79 -0.39 -2.46
C THR A 71 -8.38 -0.88 -2.81
N GLU A 72 -8.08 -1.06 -4.08
CA GLU A 72 -6.74 -1.45 -4.54
C GLU A 72 -5.65 -0.42 -4.12
N ALA A 73 -5.98 0.87 -4.16
CA ALA A 73 -5.06 1.91 -3.69
C ALA A 73 -4.90 1.89 -2.16
N PHE A 74 -5.96 1.56 -1.41
CA PHE A 74 -5.92 1.33 0.03
C PHE A 74 -5.03 0.14 0.36
N ASP A 75 -5.26 -1.02 -0.25
CA ASP A 75 -4.52 -2.26 -0.03
C ASP A 75 -3.02 -2.09 -0.31
N LYS A 76 -2.68 -1.41 -1.39
CA LYS A 76 -1.29 -1.08 -1.71
C LYS A 76 -0.63 -0.19 -0.65
N ALA A 77 -1.36 0.79 -0.13
CA ALA A 77 -0.83 1.68 0.89
C ALA A 77 -0.70 0.98 2.25
N ASP A 78 -1.62 0.06 2.56
CA ASP A 78 -1.63 -0.72 3.79
C ASP A 78 -0.50 -1.75 3.80
N GLU A 79 -0.35 -2.55 2.74
CA GLU A 79 0.77 -3.48 2.55
C GLU A 79 2.13 -2.77 2.69
N ARG A 80 2.25 -1.56 2.11
CA ARG A 80 3.47 -0.76 2.27
C ARG A 80 3.68 -0.29 3.70
N ALA A 81 2.60 0.09 4.41
CA ALA A 81 2.71 0.51 5.80
C ALA A 81 3.13 -0.65 6.71
N ASP A 82 2.61 -1.85 6.48
CA ASP A 82 2.99 -3.05 7.23
C ASP A 82 4.46 -3.40 6.99
N LYS A 83 4.89 -3.46 5.74
CA LYS A 83 6.29 -3.70 5.40
C LYS A 83 7.24 -2.67 6.04
N LEU A 84 6.86 -1.40 6.05
CA LEU A 84 7.68 -0.36 6.71
C LEU A 84 7.71 -0.51 8.24
N ARG A 85 6.65 -1.04 8.86
CA ARG A 85 6.65 -1.35 10.31
C ARG A 85 7.64 -2.46 10.64
N ASP A 86 7.64 -3.54 9.83
CA ASP A 86 8.55 -4.66 10.02
C ASP A 86 10.01 -4.21 9.81
N GLU A 87 10.30 -3.49 8.73
CA GLU A 87 11.63 -2.94 8.48
C GLU A 87 12.11 -1.98 9.58
N LEU A 88 11.19 -1.19 10.17
CA LEU A 88 11.51 -0.31 11.30
C LEU A 88 11.78 -1.08 12.58
N ALA A 89 11.07 -2.18 12.84
CA ALA A 89 11.35 -3.04 13.99
C ALA A 89 12.75 -3.65 13.89
N ASP A 90 13.13 -4.17 12.73
CA ASP A 90 14.48 -4.71 12.49
C ASP A 90 15.58 -3.66 12.68
N LEU A 91 15.34 -2.43 12.17
CA LEU A 91 16.28 -1.31 12.35
C LEU A 91 16.40 -0.87 13.80
N GLN A 92 15.31 -0.85 14.58
CA GLN A 92 15.33 -0.53 16.01
C GLN A 92 16.18 -1.52 16.78
N ASP A 93 16.03 -2.80 16.48
CA ASP A 93 16.85 -3.86 17.07
C ASP A 93 18.34 -3.74 16.69
N SER A 94 18.63 -3.40 15.44
CA SER A 94 20.00 -3.15 14.98
C SER A 94 20.64 -1.96 15.70
N VAL A 95 19.90 -0.84 15.79
CA VAL A 95 20.34 0.36 16.52
C VAL A 95 20.62 0.06 18.00
N ALA A 96 19.76 -0.74 18.65
CA ALA A 96 19.95 -1.13 20.04
C ALA A 96 21.25 -1.95 20.21
N ARG A 97 21.47 -2.97 19.37
CA ARG A 97 22.71 -3.77 19.38
C ARG A 97 23.95 -2.92 19.05
N GLY A 98 23.84 -2.02 18.08
CA GLY A 98 24.92 -1.10 17.72
C GLY A 98 25.30 -0.17 18.87
N GLN A 99 24.31 0.37 19.59
CA GLN A 99 24.52 1.22 20.76
C GLN A 99 25.20 0.45 21.89
N GLU A 100 24.77 -0.79 22.17
CA GLU A 100 25.37 -1.65 23.20
C GLU A 100 26.84 -1.96 22.87
N ARG A 101 27.17 -2.31 21.63
CA ARG A 101 28.55 -2.53 21.15
C ARG A 101 29.41 -1.29 21.39
N ILE A 102 28.92 -0.10 21.03
CA ILE A 102 29.63 1.18 21.24
C ILE A 102 29.86 1.42 22.72
N ASN A 103 28.89 1.14 23.59
CA ASN A 103 29.01 1.30 25.04
C ASN A 103 30.08 0.35 25.61
N THR A 104 30.12 -0.89 25.16
CA THR A 104 31.13 -1.89 25.53
C THR A 104 32.53 -1.43 25.12
N MET A 105 32.70 -0.98 23.85
CA MET A 105 33.98 -0.48 23.37
C MET A 105 34.45 0.76 24.15
N ARG A 106 33.54 1.68 24.46
CA ARG A 106 33.84 2.87 25.27
C ARG A 106 34.24 2.50 26.69
N GLY A 107 33.55 1.51 27.31
CA GLY A 107 33.89 0.99 28.61
C GLY A 107 35.31 0.40 28.68
N ALA A 108 35.67 -0.41 27.66
CA ALA A 108 37.01 -0.99 27.54
C ALA A 108 38.09 0.09 27.38
N LEU A 109 37.91 1.04 26.47
CA LEU A 109 38.84 2.17 26.28
C LEU A 109 38.92 3.08 27.51
N GLY A 110 37.80 3.31 28.20
CA GLY A 110 37.73 4.12 29.40
C GLY A 110 38.49 3.46 30.59
N SER A 111 38.36 2.14 30.73
CA SER A 111 39.10 1.39 31.74
C SER A 111 40.62 1.42 31.51
N LEU A 112 41.05 1.32 30.26
CA LEU A 112 42.43 1.43 29.85
C LEU A 112 43.01 2.84 30.11
N ALA A 113 42.30 3.89 29.70
CA ALA A 113 42.67 5.28 29.96
C ALA A 113 42.79 5.58 31.47
N GLY A 114 41.82 5.03 32.26
CA GLY A 114 41.84 5.13 33.70
C GLY A 114 43.04 4.41 34.35
N ALA A 115 43.46 3.28 33.80
CA ALA A 115 44.66 2.55 34.23
C ALA A 115 45.93 3.35 33.94
N GLN A 116 46.07 3.92 32.76
CA GLN A 116 47.17 4.78 32.36
C GLN A 116 47.27 6.05 33.22
N TYR A 117 46.14 6.69 33.51
CA TYR A 117 46.12 7.85 34.40
C TYR A 117 46.60 7.51 35.82
N ARG A 118 46.16 6.37 36.41
CA ARG A 118 46.59 5.94 37.73
C ARG A 118 48.06 5.54 37.83
N SER A 119 48.68 5.10 36.73
CA SER A 119 50.10 4.79 36.65
C SER A 119 51.03 6.00 36.57
N GLY A 120 50.51 7.22 36.77
CA GLY A 120 51.27 8.45 36.86
C GLY A 120 51.36 9.26 35.58
N GLY A 121 50.64 8.84 34.52
CA GLY A 121 50.49 9.62 33.27
C GLY A 121 51.79 9.78 32.45
N ILE A 122 52.87 9.08 32.80
CA ILE A 122 54.10 9.07 32.03
C ILE A 122 53.86 8.23 30.75
N ASP A 123 54.17 8.83 29.61
CA ASP A 123 54.09 8.14 28.33
C ASP A 123 54.96 6.85 28.39
N PRO A 124 54.39 5.66 28.12
CA PRO A 124 55.11 4.40 28.16
C PRO A 124 56.37 4.39 27.26
N ALA A 125 56.34 5.11 26.12
CA ALA A 125 57.52 5.26 25.26
C ALA A 125 58.62 6.09 25.94
N LEU A 126 58.22 7.14 26.67
CA LEU A 126 59.17 7.96 27.44
C LEU A 126 59.74 7.18 28.63
N ALA A 127 58.91 6.40 29.33
CA ALA A 127 59.37 5.52 30.41
C ALA A 127 60.33 4.43 29.91
N LEU A 128 60.09 3.91 28.73
CA LEU A 128 60.97 2.97 28.06
C LEU A 128 62.32 3.60 27.63
N LEU A 129 62.30 4.82 27.10
CA LEU A 129 63.51 5.56 26.74
C LEU A 129 64.41 5.89 27.96
N LEU A 130 63.78 6.15 29.10
CA LEU A 130 64.49 6.43 30.39
C LEU A 130 64.88 5.19 31.18
N SER A 131 64.63 4.00 30.66
CA SER A 131 64.93 2.73 31.29
C SER A 131 66.44 2.46 31.27
N SER A 132 66.97 1.98 32.38
CA SER A 132 68.40 1.62 32.51
C SER A 132 68.71 0.17 32.15
N ASP A 133 67.76 -0.53 31.46
CA ASP A 133 67.85 -1.93 31.06
C ASP A 133 67.99 -2.04 29.50
N PRO A 134 69.19 -2.03 28.93
CA PRO A 134 69.36 -2.06 27.47
C PRO A 134 69.08 -3.44 26.87
N ASP A 135 69.25 -4.53 27.61
CA ASP A 135 69.08 -5.89 27.11
C ASP A 135 67.58 -6.23 26.91
N GLY A 136 66.72 -5.72 27.81
CA GLY A 136 65.26 -5.88 27.69
C GLY A 136 64.56 -4.79 26.86
N TYR A 137 65.30 -3.82 26.30
CA TYR A 137 64.73 -2.68 25.58
C TYR A 137 63.93 -3.08 24.34
N LEU A 138 64.50 -3.92 23.49
CA LEU A 138 63.87 -4.33 22.22
C LEU A 138 62.57 -5.15 22.47
N ASP A 139 62.59 -6.01 23.46
CA ASP A 139 61.40 -6.81 23.85
C ASP A 139 60.30 -5.92 24.36
N LYS A 140 60.60 -4.97 25.26
CA LYS A 140 59.66 -3.99 25.79
C LYS A 140 59.12 -3.07 24.70
N ALA A 141 59.94 -2.62 23.76
CA ALA A 141 59.57 -1.83 22.57
C ALA A 141 58.56 -2.59 21.70
N SER A 142 58.84 -3.86 21.40
CA SER A 142 57.98 -4.70 20.55
C SER A 142 56.61 -4.97 21.25
N VAL A 143 56.54 -5.05 22.54
CA VAL A 143 55.29 -5.16 23.31
C VAL A 143 54.50 -3.85 23.25
N LEU A 144 55.20 -2.70 23.42
CA LEU A 144 54.57 -1.38 23.34
C LEU A 144 53.98 -1.11 21.97
N ASP A 145 54.73 -1.44 20.86
CA ASP A 145 54.22 -1.34 19.52
C ASP A 145 52.94 -2.14 19.29
N ARG A 146 52.89 -3.38 19.78
CA ARG A 146 51.71 -4.25 19.70
C ARG A 146 50.51 -3.66 20.45
N ILE A 147 50.77 -3.13 21.66
CA ILE A 147 49.69 -2.47 22.43
C ILE A 147 49.16 -1.23 21.72
N THR A 148 50.04 -0.37 21.20
CA THR A 148 49.69 0.84 20.49
C THR A 148 48.89 0.52 19.20
N ALA A 149 49.36 -0.46 18.42
CA ALA A 149 48.67 -0.91 17.21
C ALA A 149 47.27 -1.47 17.54
N ARG A 150 47.13 -2.24 18.63
CA ARG A 150 45.83 -2.74 19.10
C ARG A 150 44.88 -1.60 19.49
N GLN A 151 45.36 -0.64 20.28
CA GLN A 151 44.57 0.53 20.68
C GLN A 151 44.11 1.37 19.49
N ALA A 152 44.99 1.60 18.50
CA ALA A 152 44.62 2.27 17.25
C ALA A 152 43.56 1.51 16.47
N GLY A 153 43.63 0.17 16.46
CA GLY A 153 42.60 -0.70 15.89
C GLY A 153 41.24 -0.54 16.59
N GLU A 154 41.22 -0.64 17.92
CA GLU A 154 40.01 -0.50 18.75
C GLU A 154 39.34 0.89 18.57
N LEU A 155 40.13 1.97 18.48
CA LEU A 155 39.63 3.31 18.20
C LEU A 155 39.03 3.42 16.78
N THR A 156 39.65 2.76 15.82
CA THR A 156 39.18 2.72 14.43
C THR A 156 37.85 1.98 14.35
N GLU A 157 37.73 0.83 15.04
CA GLU A 157 36.48 0.09 15.14
C GLU A 157 35.36 0.88 15.83
N LEU A 158 35.66 1.56 16.93
CA LEU A 158 34.70 2.42 17.60
C LEU A 158 34.17 3.53 16.69
N ARG A 159 35.07 4.19 15.95
CA ARG A 159 34.66 5.22 14.98
C ARG A 159 33.82 4.65 13.85
N ARG A 160 34.12 3.44 13.40
CA ARG A 160 33.32 2.73 12.40
C ARG A 160 31.92 2.43 12.93
N ALA A 161 31.84 1.80 14.11
CA ALA A 161 30.57 1.48 14.76
C ALA A 161 29.70 2.72 15.00
N GLN A 162 30.30 3.87 15.33
CA GLN A 162 29.59 5.14 15.48
C GLN A 162 29.02 5.66 14.17
N ARG A 163 29.77 5.55 13.05
CA ARG A 163 29.26 5.93 11.73
C ARG A 163 28.11 5.03 11.28
N ASP A 164 28.27 3.71 11.46
CA ASP A 164 27.25 2.72 11.09
C ASP A 164 25.95 2.98 11.86
N LEU A 165 26.04 3.18 13.17
CA LEU A 165 24.88 3.53 14.01
C LEU A 165 24.22 4.85 13.59
N SER A 166 25.02 5.85 13.20
CA SER A 166 24.48 7.13 12.70
C SER A 166 23.72 6.97 11.40
N GLN A 167 24.22 6.11 10.50
CA GLN A 167 23.56 5.78 9.23
C GLN A 167 22.25 5.02 9.46
N GLU A 168 22.25 3.99 10.32
CA GLU A 168 21.03 3.24 10.66
C GLU A 168 19.94 4.14 11.26
N ARG A 169 20.30 5.07 12.14
CA ARG A 169 19.38 6.06 12.71
C ARG A 169 18.80 7.01 11.64
N ALA A 170 19.62 7.45 10.69
CA ALA A 170 19.17 8.28 9.59
C ALA A 170 18.19 7.51 8.69
N GLU A 171 18.48 6.25 8.38
CA GLU A 171 17.59 5.37 7.62
C GLU A 171 16.25 5.14 8.34
N ALA A 172 16.28 4.86 9.64
CA ALA A 172 15.07 4.70 10.44
C ALA A 172 14.20 5.98 10.42
N THR A 173 14.82 7.15 10.45
CA THR A 173 14.10 8.43 10.35
C THR A 173 13.40 8.59 9.01
N LEU A 174 14.05 8.23 7.89
CA LEU A 174 13.44 8.28 6.56
C LEU A 174 12.28 7.30 6.44
N LYS A 175 12.44 6.06 6.95
CA LYS A 175 11.37 5.06 6.95
C LYS A 175 10.17 5.48 7.81
N LEU A 176 10.38 6.18 8.94
CA LEU A 176 9.29 6.75 9.74
C LEU A 176 8.49 7.79 8.94
N VAL A 177 9.15 8.67 8.19
CA VAL A 177 8.47 9.63 7.31
C VAL A 177 7.65 8.92 6.23
N ASP A 178 8.20 7.85 5.65
CA ASP A 178 7.48 7.07 4.63
C ASP A 178 6.30 6.30 5.23
N LEU A 179 6.44 5.75 6.45
CA LEU A 179 5.35 5.11 7.17
C LEU A 179 4.21 6.09 7.45
N GLU A 180 4.53 7.30 7.91
CA GLU A 180 3.52 8.34 8.14
C GLU A 180 2.80 8.74 6.84
N ARG A 181 3.52 8.83 5.73
CA ARG A 181 2.95 9.08 4.40
C ARG A 181 2.01 7.94 3.97
N SER A 182 2.41 6.68 4.17
CA SER A 182 1.59 5.51 3.87
C SER A 182 0.33 5.47 4.74
N ARG A 183 0.43 5.72 6.04
CA ARG A 183 -0.73 5.81 6.95
C ARG A 183 -1.73 6.89 6.53
N LYS A 184 -1.25 8.05 6.11
CA LYS A 184 -2.12 9.12 5.57
C LYS A 184 -2.79 8.69 4.26
N ALA A 185 -2.09 7.94 3.41
CA ALA A 185 -2.67 7.39 2.19
C ALA A 185 -3.76 6.36 2.50
N VAL A 186 -3.52 5.42 3.42
CA VAL A 186 -4.52 4.46 3.92
C VAL A 186 -5.79 5.19 4.39
N ALA A 187 -5.64 6.20 5.26
CA ALA A 187 -6.79 6.96 5.76
C ALA A 187 -7.56 7.71 4.66
N ARG A 188 -6.87 8.25 3.65
CA ARG A 188 -7.53 8.92 2.51
C ARG A 188 -8.29 7.92 1.64
N HIS A 189 -7.67 6.82 1.26
CA HIS A 189 -8.28 5.81 0.40
C HIS A 189 -9.47 5.13 1.09
N LYS A 190 -9.35 4.82 2.38
CA LYS A 190 -10.46 4.34 3.20
C LYS A 190 -11.68 5.25 3.10
N ARG A 191 -11.51 6.55 3.34
CA ARG A 191 -12.62 7.53 3.22
C ARG A 191 -13.20 7.54 1.81
N THR A 192 -12.36 7.47 0.78
CA THR A 192 -12.82 7.44 -0.61
C THR A 192 -13.70 6.22 -0.87
N VAL A 193 -13.29 5.02 -0.41
CA VAL A 193 -14.11 3.80 -0.53
C VAL A 193 -15.44 3.98 0.18
N GLU A 194 -15.42 4.38 1.46
CA GLU A 194 -16.62 4.59 2.28
C GLU A 194 -17.59 5.59 1.63
N ASP A 195 -17.08 6.71 1.11
CA ASP A 195 -17.89 7.74 0.43
C ASP A 195 -18.54 7.21 -0.86
N LYS A 196 -17.79 6.47 -1.68
CA LYS A 196 -18.31 5.88 -2.91
C LYS A 196 -19.40 4.84 -2.62
N LEU A 197 -19.16 3.97 -1.64
CA LEU A 197 -20.12 2.96 -1.22
C LEU A 197 -21.39 3.59 -0.60
N ALA A 198 -21.24 4.63 0.21
CA ALA A 198 -22.37 5.36 0.76
C ALA A 198 -23.22 6.05 -0.34
N LYS A 199 -22.58 6.61 -1.37
CA LYS A 199 -23.27 7.18 -2.53
C LYS A 199 -24.02 6.10 -3.33
N ALA A 200 -23.35 4.96 -3.62
CA ALA A 200 -23.97 3.85 -4.34
C ALA A 200 -25.21 3.32 -3.60
N ARG A 201 -25.12 3.13 -2.28
CA ARG A 201 -26.25 2.71 -1.45
C ARG A 201 -27.42 3.69 -1.50
N ARG A 202 -27.16 4.98 -1.31
CA ARG A 202 -28.22 6.02 -1.43
C ARG A 202 -28.92 6.00 -2.78
N LEU A 203 -28.17 5.80 -3.88
CA LEU A 203 -28.76 5.69 -5.21
C LEU A 203 -29.62 4.41 -5.34
N LEU A 204 -29.15 3.27 -4.85
CA LEU A 204 -29.92 2.03 -4.82
C LEU A 204 -31.21 2.18 -4.00
N ASP A 205 -31.14 2.83 -2.83
CA ASP A 205 -32.27 3.06 -1.95
C ASP A 205 -33.30 4.02 -2.59
N SER A 206 -32.87 4.90 -3.49
CA SER A 206 -33.74 5.82 -4.24
C SER A 206 -34.48 5.15 -5.40
N LEU A 207 -34.07 3.93 -5.82
CA LEU A 207 -34.74 3.20 -6.87
C LEU A 207 -36.11 2.68 -6.44
N PRO A 208 -37.09 2.61 -7.37
CA PRO A 208 -38.34 1.88 -7.12
C PRO A 208 -38.10 0.44 -6.68
N ALA A 209 -38.95 -0.09 -5.80
CA ALA A 209 -38.77 -1.43 -5.20
C ALA A 209 -38.53 -2.52 -6.27
N SER A 210 -39.29 -2.50 -7.37
CA SER A 210 -39.13 -3.47 -8.48
C SER A 210 -37.74 -3.42 -9.15
N GLN A 211 -37.17 -2.21 -9.30
CA GLN A 211 -35.83 -2.04 -9.89
C GLN A 211 -34.74 -2.42 -8.92
N ARG A 212 -34.89 -2.10 -7.63
CA ARG A 212 -33.97 -2.54 -6.58
C ARG A 212 -33.95 -4.06 -6.46
N GLU A 213 -35.12 -4.71 -6.44
CA GLU A 213 -35.22 -6.18 -6.44
C GLU A 213 -34.63 -6.81 -7.69
N ALA A 214 -34.79 -6.17 -8.86
CA ALA A 214 -34.16 -6.63 -10.10
C ALA A 214 -32.63 -6.53 -10.03
N TYR A 215 -32.09 -5.44 -9.47
CA TYR A 215 -30.66 -5.26 -9.24
C TYR A 215 -30.12 -6.31 -8.25
N GLU A 216 -30.80 -6.51 -7.14
CA GLU A 216 -30.44 -7.51 -6.13
C GLU A 216 -30.54 -8.95 -6.66
N ARG A 217 -31.53 -9.24 -7.49
CA ARG A 217 -31.63 -10.54 -8.16
C ARG A 217 -30.47 -10.77 -9.14
N ALA A 218 -30.13 -9.76 -9.95
CA ALA A 218 -28.97 -9.84 -10.83
C ALA A 218 -27.66 -9.99 -10.05
N SER A 219 -27.52 -9.31 -8.89
CA SER A 219 -26.37 -9.45 -8.00
C SER A 219 -26.25 -10.85 -7.37
N ARG A 220 -27.39 -11.55 -7.16
CA ARG A 220 -27.46 -12.90 -6.58
C ARG A 220 -27.60 -14.00 -7.61
N GLY A 221 -27.77 -13.68 -8.90
CA GLY A 221 -28.08 -14.62 -9.97
C GLY A 221 -27.04 -15.73 -10.14
N GLY A 222 -25.76 -15.38 -10.09
CA GLY A 222 -24.68 -16.35 -10.24
C GLY A 222 -24.58 -17.39 -9.09
N VAL A 223 -25.27 -17.18 -7.96
CA VAL A 223 -25.34 -18.15 -6.84
C VAL A 223 -26.55 -19.09 -6.97
N ARG A 224 -27.64 -18.60 -7.62
CA ARG A 224 -28.87 -19.40 -7.79
C ARG A 224 -28.84 -20.38 -8.94
N ASP A 225 -28.02 -20.11 -9.96
CA ASP A 225 -27.93 -20.98 -11.14
C ASP A 225 -27.09 -22.26 -10.92
N GLY A 226 -26.68 -22.48 -9.64
CA GLY A 226 -25.91 -23.67 -9.25
C GLY A 226 -24.43 -23.54 -9.58
N VAL A 227 -23.66 -24.57 -9.22
CA VAL A 227 -22.27 -24.70 -9.68
C VAL A 227 -22.33 -24.91 -11.20
N PRO A 228 -21.69 -24.07 -12.02
CA PRO A 228 -21.69 -24.27 -13.46
C PRO A 228 -21.14 -25.65 -13.77
N ASP A 229 -21.65 -26.27 -14.84
CA ASP A 229 -21.11 -27.53 -15.32
C ASP A 229 -19.63 -27.30 -15.72
N LEU A 230 -18.74 -27.80 -14.89
CA LEU A 230 -17.30 -27.75 -15.12
C LEU A 230 -16.81 -29.08 -15.76
N SER A 231 -17.70 -29.99 -16.15
CA SER A 231 -17.32 -31.18 -16.93
C SER A 231 -16.69 -30.69 -18.25
N GLY A 232 -15.43 -31.04 -18.47
CA GLY A 232 -14.66 -30.50 -19.61
C GLY A 232 -13.92 -29.19 -19.36
N ALA A 233 -13.90 -28.66 -18.14
CA ALA A 233 -13.22 -27.40 -17.78
C ALA A 233 -11.71 -27.35 -18.08
N GLY A 234 -11.12 -28.47 -18.49
CA GLY A 234 -9.68 -28.60 -18.68
C GLY A 234 -8.95 -28.99 -17.38
N VAL A 235 -7.69 -29.32 -17.53
CA VAL A 235 -6.84 -29.70 -16.38
C VAL A 235 -6.11 -28.47 -15.85
N PRO A 236 -6.11 -28.22 -14.53
CA PRO A 236 -5.28 -27.18 -13.92
C PRO A 236 -3.82 -27.31 -14.35
N SER A 237 -3.12 -26.17 -14.41
CA SER A 237 -1.72 -26.12 -14.85
C SER A 237 -0.74 -26.86 -13.91
N SER A 238 -1.13 -27.03 -12.64
CA SER A 238 -0.34 -27.68 -11.59
C SER A 238 -1.24 -28.15 -10.44
N GLY A 239 -0.69 -28.99 -9.55
CA GLY A 239 -1.37 -29.37 -8.30
C GLY A 239 -1.67 -28.17 -7.38
N ARG A 240 -0.80 -27.16 -7.39
CA ARG A 240 -1.05 -25.90 -6.65
C ARG A 240 -2.21 -25.11 -7.25
N ALA A 241 -2.29 -25.02 -8.57
CA ALA A 241 -3.43 -24.39 -9.25
C ALA A 241 -4.74 -25.14 -8.92
N ALA A 242 -4.72 -26.48 -8.89
CA ALA A 242 -5.89 -27.29 -8.50
C ALA A 242 -6.33 -27.00 -7.06
N ALA A 243 -5.38 -26.92 -6.11
CA ALA A 243 -5.66 -26.59 -4.72
C ALA A 243 -6.21 -25.15 -4.56
N ALA A 244 -5.66 -24.19 -5.30
CA ALA A 244 -6.15 -22.83 -5.31
C ALA A 244 -7.58 -22.72 -5.87
N VAL A 245 -7.89 -23.44 -6.95
CA VAL A 245 -9.26 -23.53 -7.49
C VAL A 245 -10.22 -24.11 -6.45
N ALA A 246 -9.86 -25.22 -5.80
CA ALA A 246 -10.69 -25.84 -4.77
C ALA A 246 -10.95 -24.87 -3.59
N ALA A 247 -9.92 -24.11 -3.18
CA ALA A 247 -10.07 -23.07 -2.16
C ALA A 247 -11.02 -21.95 -2.62
N ALA A 248 -10.86 -21.42 -3.84
CA ALA A 248 -11.75 -20.40 -4.40
C ALA A 248 -13.21 -20.89 -4.47
N MET A 249 -13.43 -22.14 -4.88
CA MET A 249 -14.76 -22.76 -4.91
C MET A 249 -15.38 -22.83 -3.52
N SER A 250 -14.61 -23.14 -2.48
CA SER A 250 -15.10 -23.18 -1.08
C SER A 250 -15.50 -21.81 -0.54
N ALA A 251 -15.05 -20.74 -1.18
CA ALA A 251 -15.39 -19.36 -0.83
C ALA A 251 -16.66 -18.85 -1.53
N VAL A 252 -17.21 -19.57 -2.50
CA VAL A 252 -18.44 -19.18 -3.19
C VAL A 252 -19.58 -19.00 -2.20
N GLY A 253 -20.33 -17.89 -2.36
CA GLY A 253 -21.41 -17.51 -1.44
C GLY A 253 -20.96 -16.63 -0.27
N LYS A 254 -19.67 -16.53 0.02
CA LYS A 254 -19.15 -15.61 1.07
C LYS A 254 -19.25 -14.16 0.62
N PRO A 255 -19.48 -13.21 1.54
CA PRO A 255 -19.73 -11.82 1.18
C PRO A 255 -18.47 -11.15 0.62
N TYR A 256 -18.68 -10.19 -0.30
CA TYR A 256 -17.66 -9.21 -0.61
C TYR A 256 -17.45 -8.28 0.59
N VAL A 257 -16.23 -8.15 1.01
CA VAL A 257 -15.79 -7.20 2.04
C VAL A 257 -14.54 -6.51 1.54
N TRP A 258 -14.61 -5.21 1.29
CA TRP A 258 -13.47 -4.45 0.79
C TRP A 258 -12.27 -4.49 1.78
N GLY A 259 -11.05 -4.63 1.27
CA GLY A 259 -9.83 -4.78 2.05
C GLY A 259 -9.68 -6.14 2.75
N ALA A 260 -10.61 -7.09 2.57
CA ALA A 260 -10.57 -8.39 3.24
C ALA A 260 -9.95 -9.48 2.35
N ASN A 261 -9.13 -10.34 2.97
CA ASN A 261 -8.49 -11.50 2.36
C ASN A 261 -8.86 -12.83 3.05
N GLY A 262 -10.10 -12.92 3.58
CA GLY A 262 -10.68 -14.15 4.12
C GLY A 262 -10.44 -14.39 5.62
N PRO A 263 -10.93 -15.51 6.15
CA PRO A 263 -11.77 -16.54 5.46
C PRO A 263 -13.26 -16.22 5.43
N SER A 264 -13.74 -15.20 6.15
CA SER A 264 -15.18 -14.88 6.31
C SER A 264 -15.74 -13.95 5.23
N GLY A 265 -14.90 -13.23 4.51
CA GLY A 265 -15.24 -12.32 3.43
C GLY A 265 -14.01 -11.95 2.62
N PHE A 266 -14.22 -11.45 1.41
CA PHE A 266 -13.14 -11.20 0.45
C PHE A 266 -13.43 -9.97 -0.40
N ASP A 267 -12.38 -9.23 -0.78
CA ASP A 267 -12.40 -8.45 -2.01
C ASP A 267 -11.82 -9.29 -3.18
N CYS A 268 -11.74 -8.71 -4.39
CA CYS A 268 -11.33 -9.45 -5.57
C CYS A 268 -9.90 -10.02 -5.46
N SER A 269 -8.93 -9.19 -5.10
CA SER A 269 -7.52 -9.59 -4.98
C SER A 269 -7.25 -10.41 -3.71
N GLY A 270 -7.97 -10.14 -2.63
CA GLY A 270 -7.90 -10.90 -1.38
C GLY A 270 -8.39 -12.34 -1.53
N LEU A 271 -9.42 -12.57 -2.36
CA LEU A 271 -9.86 -13.92 -2.69
C LEU A 271 -8.76 -14.72 -3.42
N MET A 272 -8.08 -14.10 -4.38
CA MET A 272 -6.99 -14.73 -5.11
C MET A 272 -5.80 -15.01 -4.18
N GLN A 273 -5.42 -14.03 -3.37
CA GLN A 273 -4.34 -14.17 -2.39
C GLN A 273 -4.61 -15.32 -1.41
N TRP A 274 -5.80 -15.36 -0.83
CA TRP A 274 -6.18 -16.41 0.11
C TRP A 274 -6.22 -17.79 -0.55
N SER A 275 -6.81 -17.90 -1.74
CA SER A 275 -6.93 -19.17 -2.45
C SER A 275 -5.56 -19.77 -2.77
N TYR A 276 -4.62 -18.96 -3.22
CA TYR A 276 -3.27 -19.42 -3.51
C TYR A 276 -2.44 -19.67 -2.24
N ALA A 277 -2.70 -18.94 -1.15
CA ALA A 277 -2.09 -19.23 0.15
C ALA A 277 -2.48 -20.62 0.67
N GLN A 278 -3.73 -21.09 0.45
CA GLN A 278 -4.14 -22.47 0.76
C GLN A 278 -3.37 -23.51 -0.08
N ALA A 279 -2.86 -23.12 -1.23
CA ALA A 279 -2.00 -23.95 -2.09
C ALA A 279 -0.49 -23.80 -1.77
N GLY A 280 -0.13 -23.04 -0.72
CA GLY A 280 1.27 -22.78 -0.34
C GLY A 280 1.98 -21.78 -1.27
N VAL A 281 1.24 -20.92 -1.97
CA VAL A 281 1.77 -19.89 -2.87
C VAL A 281 1.37 -18.52 -2.35
N GLY A 282 2.37 -17.66 -2.06
CA GLY A 282 2.15 -16.27 -1.68
C GLY A 282 1.91 -15.40 -2.91
N LEU A 283 0.77 -14.71 -2.97
CA LEU A 283 0.50 -13.68 -3.96
C LEU A 283 0.60 -12.29 -3.33
N PRO A 284 0.97 -11.27 -4.12
CA PRO A 284 0.86 -9.87 -3.70
C PRO A 284 -0.58 -9.52 -3.32
N ARG A 285 -0.76 -8.44 -2.53
CA ARG A 285 -2.09 -8.06 -2.05
C ARG A 285 -3.01 -7.50 -3.15
N THR A 286 -2.47 -6.75 -4.11
CA THR A 286 -3.28 -6.01 -5.10
C THR A 286 -3.41 -6.76 -6.43
N SER A 287 -4.55 -6.58 -7.11
CA SER A 287 -4.82 -7.13 -8.44
C SER A 287 -3.79 -6.68 -9.48
N GLN A 288 -3.33 -5.41 -9.40
CA GLN A 288 -2.28 -4.88 -10.27
C GLN A 288 -0.95 -5.63 -10.10
N ALA A 289 -0.59 -6.01 -8.87
CA ALA A 289 0.63 -6.77 -8.62
C ALA A 289 0.46 -8.25 -8.94
N GLN A 290 -0.71 -8.84 -8.66
CA GLN A 290 -1.07 -10.23 -9.00
C GLN A 290 -1.03 -10.49 -10.50
N ARG A 291 -1.37 -9.47 -11.31
CA ARG A 291 -1.22 -9.51 -12.77
C ARG A 291 0.18 -9.93 -13.23
N TYR A 292 1.20 -9.66 -12.42
CA TYR A 292 2.61 -9.97 -12.72
C TYR A 292 3.18 -11.10 -11.85
N ALA A 293 2.36 -11.80 -11.09
CA ALA A 293 2.80 -12.85 -10.17
C ALA A 293 3.20 -14.17 -10.87
N GLY A 294 3.16 -14.21 -12.21
CA GLY A 294 3.50 -15.40 -12.98
C GLY A 294 3.68 -15.11 -14.47
N ARG A 295 3.53 -16.14 -15.29
CA ARG A 295 3.70 -16.04 -16.74
C ARG A 295 2.40 -15.60 -17.42
N GLN A 296 2.48 -14.58 -18.29
CA GLN A 296 1.35 -14.16 -19.13
C GLN A 296 1.02 -15.23 -20.18
N VAL A 297 -0.27 -15.49 -20.36
CA VAL A 297 -0.79 -16.43 -21.35
C VAL A 297 -1.95 -15.79 -22.11
N PRO A 298 -2.19 -16.15 -23.38
CA PRO A 298 -3.40 -15.73 -24.10
C PRO A 298 -4.66 -16.29 -23.42
N LEU A 299 -5.77 -15.57 -23.45
CA LEU A 299 -7.06 -16.02 -22.90
C LEU A 299 -7.51 -17.37 -23.51
N SER A 300 -7.23 -17.59 -24.79
CA SER A 300 -7.54 -18.86 -25.48
C SER A 300 -6.77 -20.07 -24.92
N GLN A 301 -5.71 -19.83 -24.14
CA GLN A 301 -4.90 -20.87 -23.49
C GLN A 301 -5.12 -20.88 -21.97
N ALA A 302 -6.12 -20.15 -21.46
CA ALA A 302 -6.43 -20.12 -20.04
C ALA A 302 -6.77 -21.53 -19.52
N ARG A 303 -6.25 -21.84 -18.33
CA ARG A 303 -6.49 -23.11 -17.61
C ARG A 303 -7.00 -22.83 -16.20
N PRO A 304 -7.75 -23.76 -15.59
CA PRO A 304 -8.18 -23.60 -14.22
C PRO A 304 -7.01 -23.25 -13.29
N GLY A 305 -7.19 -22.21 -12.49
CA GLY A 305 -6.17 -21.60 -11.63
C GLY A 305 -5.52 -20.35 -12.20
N ASP A 306 -5.58 -20.09 -13.52
CA ASP A 306 -5.03 -18.87 -14.09
C ASP A 306 -5.80 -17.65 -13.55
N LEU A 307 -5.06 -16.57 -13.24
CA LEU A 307 -5.62 -15.29 -12.79
C LEU A 307 -5.99 -14.44 -13.99
N VAL A 308 -7.22 -13.94 -14.03
CA VAL A 308 -7.73 -13.07 -15.08
C VAL A 308 -7.88 -11.66 -14.51
N ALA A 309 -7.04 -10.74 -14.98
CA ALA A 309 -7.15 -9.33 -14.63
C ALA A 309 -8.02 -8.59 -15.64
N TYR A 310 -8.86 -7.71 -15.13
CA TYR A 310 -9.86 -6.97 -15.90
C TYR A 310 -9.59 -5.47 -15.87
N ARG A 311 -10.11 -4.76 -16.86
CA ARG A 311 -9.96 -3.33 -17.11
C ARG A 311 -8.51 -2.95 -17.44
N SER A 312 -8.31 -1.80 -18.04
CA SER A 312 -6.96 -1.34 -18.45
C SER A 312 -6.01 -1.11 -17.28
N ASP A 313 -6.54 -0.74 -16.12
CA ASP A 313 -5.82 -0.48 -14.88
C ASP A 313 -5.66 -1.72 -13.98
N ALA A 314 -6.18 -2.88 -14.43
CA ALA A 314 -6.21 -4.13 -13.65
C ALA A 314 -6.79 -3.94 -12.24
N SER A 315 -7.83 -3.11 -12.10
CA SER A 315 -8.49 -2.86 -10.82
C SER A 315 -9.41 -3.98 -10.37
N HIS A 316 -9.61 -5.02 -11.19
CA HIS A 316 -10.37 -6.21 -10.83
C HIS A 316 -9.68 -7.48 -11.29
N ILE A 317 -9.86 -8.58 -10.53
CA ILE A 317 -9.25 -9.88 -10.81
C ILE A 317 -10.18 -11.04 -10.39
N GLY A 318 -10.11 -12.13 -11.13
CA GLY A 318 -10.78 -13.39 -10.82
C GLY A 318 -9.91 -14.60 -11.18
N MET A 319 -10.32 -15.78 -10.73
CA MET A 319 -9.67 -17.05 -11.04
C MET A 319 -10.44 -17.77 -12.13
N TYR A 320 -9.78 -18.08 -13.23
CA TYR A 320 -10.36 -18.92 -14.27
C TYR A 320 -10.56 -20.36 -13.75
N VAL A 321 -11.75 -20.93 -13.97
CA VAL A 321 -12.10 -22.26 -13.49
C VAL A 321 -12.47 -23.24 -14.61
N GLY A 322 -12.31 -22.80 -15.86
CA GLY A 322 -12.67 -23.59 -17.05
C GLY A 322 -14.02 -23.21 -17.64
N ASN A 323 -14.33 -23.73 -18.83
CA ASN A 323 -15.60 -23.49 -19.54
C ASN A 323 -16.00 -22.02 -19.69
N GLY A 324 -15.00 -21.12 -19.81
CA GLY A 324 -15.25 -19.69 -19.93
C GLY A 324 -15.77 -19.04 -18.65
N GLN A 325 -15.60 -19.67 -17.48
CA GLN A 325 -16.05 -19.18 -16.18
C GLN A 325 -14.88 -18.71 -15.31
N VAL A 326 -15.14 -17.71 -14.47
CA VAL A 326 -14.24 -17.27 -13.41
C VAL A 326 -14.97 -17.24 -12.07
N ILE A 327 -14.22 -17.47 -10.98
CA ILE A 327 -14.66 -17.17 -9.62
C ILE A 327 -14.05 -15.85 -9.21
N HIS A 328 -14.87 -14.94 -8.69
CA HIS A 328 -14.41 -13.65 -8.20
C HIS A 328 -15.30 -13.12 -7.08
N ALA A 329 -14.81 -12.09 -6.35
CA ALA A 329 -15.61 -11.27 -5.45
C ALA A 329 -15.95 -9.97 -6.20
N PRO A 330 -17.20 -9.78 -6.68
CA PRO A 330 -17.49 -8.76 -7.70
C PRO A 330 -17.53 -7.32 -7.17
N TYR A 331 -18.30 -7.05 -6.12
CA TYR A 331 -18.47 -5.72 -5.50
C TYR A 331 -19.21 -5.83 -4.16
N PRO A 332 -19.19 -4.78 -3.33
CA PRO A 332 -19.89 -4.75 -2.04
C PRO A 332 -21.40 -4.99 -2.17
N GLY A 333 -21.90 -5.97 -1.42
CA GLY A 333 -23.30 -6.40 -1.46
C GLY A 333 -23.56 -7.62 -2.33
N ALA A 334 -22.60 -8.05 -3.12
CA ALA A 334 -22.67 -9.31 -3.84
C ALA A 334 -21.76 -10.36 -3.17
N PRO A 335 -22.11 -11.66 -3.22
CA PRO A 335 -21.25 -12.73 -2.75
C PRO A 335 -20.18 -13.09 -3.78
N VAL A 336 -19.15 -13.80 -3.34
CA VAL A 336 -18.24 -14.55 -4.22
C VAL A 336 -19.05 -15.47 -5.09
N ARG A 337 -18.82 -15.45 -6.40
CA ARG A 337 -19.64 -16.19 -7.36
C ARG A 337 -18.89 -16.56 -8.63
N TYR A 338 -19.53 -17.34 -9.47
CA TYR A 338 -19.13 -17.60 -10.85
C TYR A 338 -19.73 -16.56 -11.77
N ASP A 339 -18.92 -16.03 -12.68
CA ASP A 339 -19.38 -15.18 -13.79
C ASP A 339 -18.61 -15.55 -15.08
N PRO A 340 -19.18 -15.27 -16.28
CA PRO A 340 -18.46 -15.50 -17.52
C PRO A 340 -17.15 -14.71 -17.58
N VAL A 341 -16.09 -15.30 -18.10
CA VAL A 341 -14.77 -14.66 -18.25
C VAL A 341 -14.82 -13.34 -19.05
N GLY A 342 -15.80 -13.20 -19.93
CA GLY A 342 -16.03 -11.97 -20.72
C GLY A 342 -16.94 -10.93 -20.05
N MET A 343 -17.24 -11.05 -18.76
CA MET A 343 -18.11 -10.10 -18.02
C MET A 343 -17.59 -8.65 -18.04
N MET A 344 -16.30 -8.49 -18.15
CA MET A 344 -15.58 -7.20 -18.27
C MET A 344 -14.45 -7.33 -19.28
N PRO A 345 -13.90 -6.19 -19.79
CA PRO A 345 -12.72 -6.22 -20.67
C PRO A 345 -11.53 -6.89 -19.96
N VAL A 346 -11.04 -8.00 -20.53
CA VAL A 346 -9.86 -8.71 -20.03
C VAL A 346 -8.60 -7.95 -20.42
N SER A 347 -7.76 -7.63 -19.46
CA SER A 347 -6.48 -6.96 -19.69
C SER A 347 -5.30 -7.95 -19.77
N SER A 348 -5.34 -9.03 -18.99
CA SER A 348 -4.32 -10.09 -19.04
C SER A 348 -4.78 -11.37 -18.37
N VAL A 349 -4.12 -12.47 -18.70
CA VAL A 349 -4.26 -13.75 -18.00
C VAL A 349 -2.88 -14.18 -17.52
N THR A 350 -2.76 -14.49 -16.23
CA THR A 350 -1.49 -14.84 -15.59
C THR A 350 -1.54 -16.25 -15.02
N ARG A 351 -0.61 -17.08 -15.42
CA ARG A 351 -0.41 -18.43 -14.88
C ARG A 351 0.64 -18.41 -13.78
N VAL A 352 0.21 -18.72 -12.58
CA VAL A 352 1.02 -18.82 -11.35
C VAL A 352 1.70 -20.19 -11.23
#